data_6aa103ab31a9f91c06d2119df926056f
#
_entry.id   6aa103ab31a9f91c06d2119df926056f
#
_cell.length_a   1.000
_cell.length_b   1.000
_cell.length_c   1.000
_cell.angle_alpha   90.00
_cell.angle_beta   90.00
_cell.angle_gamma   90.00
#
_symmetry.space_group_name_H-M   'P 1'
#
loop_
_entity.id
_entity.type
_entity.pdbx_description
1 polymer ?
#
loop_
_entity_poly.entity_id
_entity_poly.type
_entity_poly.pdbx_seq_one_letter_code
_entity_poly.pdbx_strand_id
1 'polypeptide(L)'
;PHGSYVQPWRDSPPLDSIVLDRESRKELGTYGDLKSDLGKLEGEEKVFDTWMDSSNSNLYVSGYLSDPELFKRAFPTGVRPQGKEIVRTWLYYTLLKSALLLDKPGFANIWIDGLGMDPWGRKMSKSLGNGIDAESVLECGFGGRTGSWKIKGPEGKQVTLQAKKIGSECFRFWKAADAQVGDDFQINPEQIELRYFGILTKIFNVGRFASQFDFDGDLDSVPDNLETEDKWILAEFSDLLDKAKTGYSGMDIYTAAQGIKIFSTGVFASHWLEMAKTRLYNDDASATWTLHRVFRDMMSILSPICPFFTHHLSTTLYGKSAVDVDTFPEKPLLDTSDFTSMTESLIEFNSQVWKAKKDAGISLAAPITGHKVPDSLKSIEQALVSMHKLE
;
A
#
# COMPACT_ATOMS: atom_id res chain seq x y z
N PRO A 1 -4.30 -8.85 30.06
CA PRO A 1 -4.64 -9.30 31.40
C PRO A 1 -5.83 -10.23 31.35
N HIS A 2 -5.63 -11.43 30.75
CA HIS A 2 -6.71 -12.41 30.64
C HIS A 2 -6.96 -13.18 31.95
N GLY A 3 -6.15 -12.93 32.96
CA GLY A 3 -6.27 -13.58 34.25
C GLY A 3 -7.18 -12.88 35.27
N SER A 4 -7.75 -11.73 34.91
CA SER A 4 -8.55 -10.93 35.85
C SER A 4 -10.06 -11.06 35.67
N TYR A 5 -10.54 -11.95 34.83
CA TYR A 5 -11.94 -12.32 34.85
C TYR A 5 -12.21 -13.15 36.13
N VAL A 6 -12.27 -12.44 37.23
CA VAL A 6 -12.91 -12.98 38.42
C VAL A 6 -14.35 -13.24 37.99
N GLN A 7 -14.76 -14.48 38.03
CA GLN A 7 -16.17 -14.84 37.84
C GLN A 7 -16.86 -14.73 39.20
N PRO A 8 -17.32 -13.53 39.62
CA PRO A 8 -17.88 -13.35 40.96
C PRO A 8 -19.19 -14.12 41.17
N TRP A 9 -19.74 -14.63 40.07
CA TRP A 9 -20.97 -15.43 40.05
C TRP A 9 -20.74 -16.93 40.15
N ARG A 10 -19.48 -17.41 40.29
CA ARG A 10 -19.24 -18.86 40.50
C ARG A 10 -19.97 -19.39 41.75
N ASP A 11 -19.98 -18.59 42.80
CA ASP A 11 -20.63 -18.96 44.07
C ASP A 11 -22.05 -18.42 44.17
N SER A 12 -22.42 -17.45 43.35
CA SER A 12 -23.73 -16.82 43.31
C SER A 12 -24.01 -16.27 41.92
N PRO A 13 -24.67 -17.02 41.02
CA PRO A 13 -25.02 -16.54 39.68
C PRO A 13 -25.86 -15.26 39.73
N PRO A 14 -25.77 -14.36 38.73
CA PRO A 14 -26.70 -13.27 38.59
C PRO A 14 -28.16 -13.76 38.60
N LEU A 15 -29.07 -12.96 39.17
CA LEU A 15 -30.47 -13.37 39.33
C LEU A 15 -31.21 -13.59 37.99
N ASP A 16 -30.76 -12.94 36.94
CA ASP A 16 -31.23 -13.04 35.55
C ASP A 16 -30.56 -14.16 34.73
N SER A 17 -29.65 -14.94 35.36
CA SER A 17 -29.03 -16.09 34.68
C SER A 17 -30.08 -17.11 34.30
N ILE A 18 -30.06 -17.55 33.04
CA ILE A 18 -30.99 -18.54 32.52
C ILE A 18 -30.59 -19.92 33.05
N VAL A 19 -31.56 -20.63 33.56
CA VAL A 19 -31.42 -22.01 34.04
C VAL A 19 -31.98 -22.96 32.96
N LEU A 20 -31.17 -23.92 32.56
CA LEU A 20 -31.56 -24.92 31.57
C LEU A 20 -31.68 -26.29 32.23
N ASP A 21 -32.65 -27.08 31.78
CA ASP A 21 -32.70 -28.50 32.08
C ASP A 21 -31.46 -29.23 31.50
N ARG A 22 -30.81 -30.08 32.27
CA ARG A 22 -29.55 -30.68 31.89
C ARG A 22 -29.61 -31.57 30.65
N GLU A 23 -30.70 -32.30 30.52
CA GLU A 23 -30.85 -33.31 29.44
C GLU A 23 -31.51 -32.70 28.20
N SER A 24 -32.63 -32.03 28.39
CA SER A 24 -33.41 -31.48 27.29
C SER A 24 -32.86 -30.14 26.78
N ARG A 25 -32.02 -29.47 27.56
CA ARG A 25 -31.49 -28.11 27.29
C ARG A 25 -32.59 -27.06 27.15
N LYS A 26 -33.78 -27.34 27.62
CA LYS A 26 -34.88 -26.36 27.62
C LYS A 26 -34.71 -25.38 28.77
N GLU A 27 -35.08 -24.15 28.53
CA GLU A 27 -35.12 -23.11 29.54
C GLU A 27 -36.20 -23.45 30.58
N LEU A 28 -35.80 -23.33 31.84
CA LEU A 28 -36.68 -23.51 33.00
C LEU A 28 -37.11 -22.19 33.62
N GLY A 29 -36.34 -21.13 33.38
CA GLY A 29 -36.58 -19.79 33.94
C GLY A 29 -35.25 -19.12 34.34
N THR A 30 -35.32 -18.05 35.14
CA THR A 30 -34.13 -17.40 35.68
C THR A 30 -33.69 -17.97 37.01
N TYR A 31 -32.42 -17.80 37.36
CA TYR A 31 -31.90 -18.19 38.67
C TYR A 31 -32.63 -17.48 39.81
N GLY A 32 -32.94 -16.20 39.62
CA GLY A 32 -33.68 -15.42 40.63
C GLY A 32 -35.05 -15.98 40.98
N ASP A 33 -35.77 -16.49 39.99
CA ASP A 33 -37.11 -17.06 40.16
C ASP A 33 -37.07 -18.48 40.75
N LEU A 34 -36.07 -19.25 40.41
CA LEU A 34 -35.99 -20.69 40.67
C LEU A 34 -35.04 -21.07 41.82
N LYS A 35 -34.24 -20.15 42.36
CA LYS A 35 -33.17 -20.41 43.32
C LYS A 35 -33.63 -21.14 44.60
N SER A 36 -34.88 -20.98 44.98
CA SER A 36 -35.46 -21.69 46.15
C SER A 36 -35.84 -23.13 45.85
N ASP A 37 -36.12 -23.46 44.61
CA ASP A 37 -36.74 -24.73 44.21
C ASP A 37 -35.72 -25.62 43.45
N LEU A 38 -34.55 -25.06 43.13
CA LEU A 38 -33.51 -25.78 42.45
C LEU A 38 -32.69 -26.63 43.40
N GLY A 39 -32.48 -27.87 43.02
CA GLY A 39 -31.52 -28.76 43.67
C GLY A 39 -30.08 -28.29 43.43
N LYS A 40 -29.19 -29.19 43.11
CA LYS A 40 -27.79 -28.84 42.79
C LYS A 40 -27.72 -28.19 41.42
N LEU A 41 -27.29 -26.94 41.40
CA LEU A 41 -26.91 -26.22 40.15
C LEU A 41 -25.46 -26.52 39.81
N GLU A 42 -25.20 -26.67 38.52
CA GLU A 42 -23.86 -26.77 37.95
C GLU A 42 -23.68 -25.68 36.93
N GLY A 43 -22.52 -24.99 36.94
CA GLY A 43 -22.17 -24.04 35.91
C GLY A 43 -22.00 -24.75 34.55
N GLU A 44 -22.37 -24.09 33.44
CA GLU A 44 -22.09 -24.64 32.12
C GLU A 44 -20.58 -24.71 31.89
N GLU A 45 -20.07 -25.89 31.58
CA GLU A 45 -18.63 -26.13 31.35
C GLU A 45 -18.20 -25.71 29.92
N LYS A 46 -19.14 -25.70 28.99
CA LYS A 46 -18.87 -25.26 27.63
C LYS A 46 -18.79 -23.76 27.57
N VAL A 47 -17.79 -23.28 26.90
CA VAL A 47 -17.60 -21.84 26.61
C VAL A 47 -17.97 -21.55 25.17
N PHE A 48 -18.36 -20.33 24.91
CA PHE A 48 -18.54 -19.87 23.52
C PHE A 48 -17.21 -19.92 22.79
N ASP A 49 -17.29 -20.16 21.48
CA ASP A 49 -16.16 -19.97 20.58
C ASP A 49 -15.62 -18.54 20.69
N THR A 50 -14.30 -18.39 20.72
CA THR A 50 -13.62 -17.10 20.80
C THR A 50 -14.01 -16.16 19.65
N TRP A 51 -14.45 -16.70 18.51
CA TRP A 51 -15.03 -15.92 17.43
C TRP A 51 -16.31 -15.20 17.83
N MET A 52 -17.05 -15.76 18.78
CA MET A 52 -18.26 -15.14 19.32
C MET A 52 -17.94 -13.83 20.05
N ASP A 53 -16.87 -13.81 20.84
CA ASP A 53 -16.42 -12.60 21.54
C ASP A 53 -15.82 -11.58 20.58
N SER A 54 -14.88 -12.03 19.74
CA SER A 54 -14.17 -11.13 18.82
C SER A 54 -15.08 -10.48 17.79
N SER A 55 -16.20 -11.09 17.46
CA SER A 55 -17.19 -10.55 16.53
C SER A 55 -17.98 -9.35 17.07
N ASN A 56 -17.80 -8.97 18.33
CA ASN A 56 -18.33 -7.72 18.90
C ASN A 56 -17.37 -6.52 18.72
N SER A 57 -16.16 -6.76 18.21
CA SER A 57 -15.11 -5.74 18.16
C SER A 57 -15.50 -4.48 17.38
N ASN A 58 -16.28 -4.59 16.30
CA ASN A 58 -16.75 -3.45 15.55
C ASN A 58 -17.71 -2.56 16.35
N LEU A 59 -18.59 -3.17 17.16
CA LEU A 59 -19.51 -2.46 18.05
C LEU A 59 -18.74 -1.77 19.18
N TYR A 60 -17.80 -2.47 19.78
CA TYR A 60 -16.96 -1.93 20.85
C TYR A 60 -16.13 -0.74 20.40
N VAL A 61 -15.40 -0.88 19.29
CA VAL A 61 -14.53 0.19 18.75
C VAL A 61 -15.34 1.41 18.29
N SER A 62 -16.55 1.21 17.78
CA SER A 62 -17.43 2.31 17.37
C SER A 62 -18.17 3.00 18.52
N GLY A 63 -18.01 2.57 19.78
CA GLY A 63 -18.60 3.20 20.95
C GLY A 63 -20.02 2.72 21.28
N TYR A 64 -20.46 1.58 20.78
CA TYR A 64 -21.79 1.02 21.09
C TYR A 64 -22.00 0.94 22.60
N LEU A 65 -23.09 1.52 23.10
CA LEU A 65 -23.46 1.65 24.50
C LEU A 65 -22.55 2.53 25.39
N SER A 66 -21.33 2.86 24.95
CA SER A 66 -20.38 3.65 25.75
C SER A 66 -20.29 5.11 25.31
N ASP A 67 -20.44 5.39 24.00
CA ASP A 67 -20.37 6.73 23.42
C ASP A 67 -21.35 6.86 22.24
N PRO A 68 -22.60 7.31 22.48
CA PRO A 68 -23.61 7.41 21.44
C PRO A 68 -23.25 8.38 20.29
N GLU A 69 -22.49 9.44 20.56
CA GLU A 69 -22.09 10.41 19.54
C GLU A 69 -21.00 9.83 18.64
N LEU A 70 -20.04 9.11 19.22
CA LEU A 70 -19.06 8.36 18.44
C LEU A 70 -19.76 7.28 17.60
N PHE A 71 -20.65 6.52 18.20
CA PHE A 71 -21.37 5.44 17.53
C PHE A 71 -22.15 5.93 16.31
N LYS A 72 -22.87 7.04 16.45
CA LYS A 72 -23.63 7.65 15.36
C LYS A 72 -22.77 8.03 14.16
N ARG A 73 -21.51 8.45 14.40
CA ARG A 73 -20.55 8.84 13.35
C ARG A 73 -19.75 7.67 12.79
N ALA A 74 -19.44 6.67 13.61
CA ALA A 74 -18.51 5.59 13.28
C ALA A 74 -19.19 4.29 12.81
N PHE A 75 -20.51 4.16 13.01
CA PHE A 75 -21.24 2.95 12.63
C PHE A 75 -22.29 3.22 11.54
N PRO A 76 -22.37 2.41 10.44
CA PRO A 76 -21.50 1.29 10.09
C PRO A 76 -20.06 1.75 9.81
N THR A 77 -19.07 0.91 10.16
CA THR A 77 -17.67 1.21 9.88
C THR A 77 -17.43 1.26 8.37
N GLY A 78 -16.64 2.22 7.89
CA GLY A 78 -16.44 2.47 6.45
C GLY A 78 -15.88 1.28 5.69
N VAL A 79 -14.84 0.62 6.21
CA VAL A 79 -14.23 -0.55 5.59
C VAL A 79 -13.75 -1.55 6.63
N ARG A 80 -13.91 -2.84 6.32
CA ARG A 80 -13.35 -3.96 7.09
C ARG A 80 -12.39 -4.77 6.22
N PRO A 81 -11.06 -4.58 6.35
CA PRO A 81 -10.10 -5.49 5.75
C PRO A 81 -9.94 -6.76 6.60
N GLN A 82 -9.92 -7.90 5.94
CA GLN A 82 -9.73 -9.21 6.58
C GLN A 82 -9.23 -10.26 5.59
N GLY A 83 -8.68 -11.37 6.12
CA GLY A 83 -8.35 -12.53 5.32
C GLY A 83 -9.58 -13.37 4.95
N LYS A 84 -9.48 -14.08 3.84
CA LYS A 84 -10.54 -14.96 3.33
C LYS A 84 -10.88 -16.13 4.27
N GLU A 85 -9.94 -16.54 5.11
CA GLU A 85 -10.09 -17.69 6.03
C GLU A 85 -11.05 -17.44 7.18
N ILE A 86 -11.36 -16.18 7.51
CA ILE A 86 -12.25 -15.82 8.61
C ILE A 86 -13.63 -15.33 8.15
N VAL A 87 -13.98 -15.54 6.89
CA VAL A 87 -15.31 -15.16 6.33
C VAL A 87 -16.43 -15.94 7.03
N ARG A 88 -16.23 -17.25 7.25
CA ARG A 88 -17.25 -18.14 7.88
C ARG A 88 -17.31 -18.03 9.40
N THR A 89 -16.35 -17.38 10.01
CA THR A 89 -16.22 -17.24 11.45
C THR A 89 -16.43 -15.79 11.86
N TRP A 90 -15.37 -15.01 11.96
CA TRP A 90 -15.43 -13.63 12.46
C TRP A 90 -16.40 -12.74 11.68
N LEU A 91 -16.34 -12.75 10.34
CA LEU A 91 -17.21 -11.90 9.53
C LEU A 91 -18.68 -12.28 9.65
N TYR A 92 -18.98 -13.59 9.53
CA TYR A 92 -20.34 -14.08 9.63
C TYR A 92 -20.98 -13.70 10.98
N TYR A 93 -20.29 -13.97 12.09
CA TYR A 93 -20.80 -13.62 13.42
C TYR A 93 -20.96 -12.11 13.61
N THR A 94 -20.04 -11.31 13.10
CA THR A 94 -20.12 -9.85 13.17
C THR A 94 -21.35 -9.31 12.42
N LEU A 95 -21.57 -9.76 11.19
CA LEU A 95 -22.72 -9.35 10.39
C LEU A 95 -24.05 -9.81 11.01
N LEU A 96 -24.09 -11.06 11.49
CA LEU A 96 -25.27 -11.60 12.17
C LEU A 96 -25.62 -10.79 13.42
N LYS A 97 -24.66 -10.50 14.28
CA LYS A 97 -24.90 -9.70 15.49
C LYS A 97 -25.32 -8.26 15.15
N SER A 98 -24.67 -7.63 14.19
CA SER A 98 -25.06 -6.28 13.76
C SER A 98 -26.48 -6.24 13.22
N ALA A 99 -26.87 -7.24 12.44
CA ALA A 99 -28.24 -7.34 11.94
C ALA A 99 -29.26 -7.59 13.06
N LEU A 100 -28.98 -8.54 13.97
CA LEU A 100 -29.90 -8.89 15.06
C LEU A 100 -30.07 -7.77 16.10
N LEU A 101 -28.99 -7.04 16.41
CA LEU A 101 -29.00 -6.00 17.44
C LEU A 101 -29.44 -4.64 16.90
N LEU A 102 -29.16 -4.33 15.65
CA LEU A 102 -29.25 -2.96 15.12
C LEU A 102 -30.02 -2.86 13.80
N ASP A 103 -30.41 -3.98 13.23
CA ASP A 103 -31.04 -4.05 11.89
C ASP A 103 -30.22 -3.32 10.81
N LYS A 104 -28.90 -3.39 10.92
CA LYS A 104 -27.95 -2.72 10.02
C LYS A 104 -26.73 -3.59 9.76
N PRO A 105 -26.07 -3.46 8.58
CA PRO A 105 -24.78 -4.07 8.34
C PRO A 105 -23.72 -3.45 9.26
N GLY A 106 -22.74 -4.25 9.70
CA GLY A 106 -21.64 -3.76 10.55
C GLY A 106 -20.61 -2.91 9.80
N PHE A 107 -20.56 -3.03 8.46
CA PHE A 107 -19.58 -2.38 7.59
C PHE A 107 -20.24 -1.89 6.30
N ALA A 108 -19.79 -0.75 5.80
CA ALA A 108 -20.18 -0.25 4.48
C ALA A 108 -19.50 -1.07 3.37
N ASN A 109 -18.23 -1.43 3.57
CA ASN A 109 -17.42 -2.21 2.64
C ASN A 109 -16.62 -3.28 3.38
N ILE A 110 -16.41 -4.42 2.71
CA ILE A 110 -15.61 -5.52 3.24
C ILE A 110 -14.51 -5.83 2.22
N TRP A 111 -13.26 -5.70 2.66
CA TRP A 111 -12.09 -6.00 1.84
C TRP A 111 -11.55 -7.38 2.23
N ILE A 112 -11.76 -8.36 1.35
CA ILE A 112 -11.33 -9.74 1.58
C ILE A 112 -9.98 -9.95 0.91
N ASP A 113 -8.93 -10.11 1.71
CA ASP A 113 -7.56 -10.32 1.25
C ASP A 113 -7.21 -11.82 1.20
N GLY A 114 -6.19 -12.14 0.40
CA GLY A 114 -5.60 -13.48 0.36
C GLY A 114 -4.75 -13.80 1.59
N LEU A 115 -4.22 -15.01 1.62
CA LEU A 115 -3.31 -15.45 2.67
C LEU A 115 -1.87 -15.07 2.37
N GLY A 116 -1.16 -14.57 3.39
CA GLY A 116 0.29 -14.50 3.38
C GLY A 116 0.89 -15.90 3.48
N MET A 117 1.62 -16.30 2.44
CA MET A 117 2.32 -17.57 2.35
C MET A 117 3.81 -17.38 2.65
N ASP A 118 4.47 -18.42 3.12
CA ASP A 118 5.92 -18.42 3.24
C ASP A 118 6.62 -18.35 1.85
N PRO A 119 7.95 -18.20 1.77
CA PRO A 119 8.65 -18.09 0.50
C PRO A 119 8.49 -19.30 -0.45
N TRP A 120 7.99 -20.41 0.04
CA TRP A 120 7.72 -21.62 -0.75
C TRP A 120 6.24 -21.83 -1.06
N GLY A 121 5.37 -20.86 -0.75
CA GLY A 121 3.95 -20.93 -1.05
C GLY A 121 3.13 -21.77 -0.07
N ARG A 122 3.64 -22.01 1.16
CA ARG A 122 2.88 -22.73 2.21
C ARG A 122 2.22 -21.72 3.15
N LYS A 123 1.02 -22.03 3.62
CA LYS A 123 0.34 -21.23 4.65
C LYS A 123 1.23 -21.07 5.88
N MET A 124 1.41 -19.84 6.33
CA MET A 124 2.14 -19.57 7.56
C MET A 124 1.32 -19.97 8.79
N SER A 125 1.95 -20.68 9.74
CA SER A 125 1.34 -21.02 11.02
C SER A 125 2.37 -21.18 12.13
N LYS A 126 1.94 -20.96 13.37
CA LYS A 126 2.80 -21.17 14.55
C LYS A 126 3.26 -22.62 14.65
N SER A 127 2.39 -23.58 14.35
CA SER A 127 2.70 -25.00 14.40
C SER A 127 3.75 -25.44 13.38
N LEU A 128 3.76 -24.84 12.19
CA LEU A 128 4.77 -25.10 11.18
C LEU A 128 6.10 -24.35 11.45
N GLY A 129 6.07 -23.29 12.26
CA GLY A 129 7.25 -22.46 12.54
C GLY A 129 7.82 -21.77 11.29
N ASN A 130 6.95 -21.41 10.36
CA ASN A 130 7.29 -20.78 9.07
C ASN A 130 6.77 -19.35 8.95
N GLY A 131 6.36 -18.73 10.06
CA GLY A 131 5.87 -17.37 10.10
C GLY A 131 7.00 -16.34 9.97
N ILE A 132 6.68 -15.22 9.30
CA ILE A 132 7.52 -14.02 9.22
C ILE A 132 6.92 -12.99 10.14
N ASP A 133 7.70 -12.61 11.14
CA ASP A 133 7.30 -11.64 12.15
C ASP A 133 7.35 -10.22 11.59
N ALA A 134 6.25 -9.48 11.75
CA ALA A 134 6.11 -8.12 11.25
C ALA A 134 6.97 -7.11 12.01
N GLU A 135 7.20 -7.28 13.30
CA GLU A 135 8.03 -6.39 14.11
C GLU A 135 9.47 -6.39 13.60
N SER A 136 10.02 -7.58 13.31
CA SER A 136 11.35 -7.71 12.72
C SER A 136 11.44 -7.07 11.33
N VAL A 137 10.35 -7.02 10.55
CA VAL A 137 10.30 -6.30 9.27
C VAL A 137 10.36 -4.79 9.51
N LEU A 138 9.56 -4.28 10.46
CA LEU A 138 9.50 -2.84 10.76
C LEU A 138 10.83 -2.30 11.31
N GLU A 139 11.49 -3.07 12.16
CA GLU A 139 12.76 -2.70 12.78
C GLU A 139 13.97 -2.83 11.83
N CYS A 140 13.82 -3.59 10.75
CA CYS A 140 14.89 -3.83 9.79
C CYS A 140 15.32 -2.53 9.09
N GLY A 141 16.61 -2.25 9.15
CA GLY A 141 17.21 -1.03 8.58
C GLY A 141 17.23 0.16 9.56
N PHE A 142 16.41 0.15 10.61
CA PHE A 142 16.42 1.19 11.62
C PHE A 142 17.67 1.04 12.52
N GLY A 143 18.47 2.08 12.57
CA GLY A 143 19.74 2.06 13.34
C GLY A 143 20.74 0.98 12.86
N GLY A 144 20.66 0.54 11.59
CA GLY A 144 21.54 -0.51 11.03
C GLY A 144 21.16 -1.94 11.42
N ARG A 145 19.99 -2.15 12.01
CA ARG A 145 19.52 -3.49 12.39
C ARG A 145 19.27 -4.36 11.16
N THR A 146 19.67 -5.62 11.23
CA THR A 146 19.38 -6.64 10.21
C THR A 146 18.19 -7.47 10.68
N GLY A 147 17.14 -7.55 9.86
CA GLY A 147 16.05 -8.49 10.06
C GLY A 147 16.55 -9.91 9.80
N SER A 148 16.23 -10.85 10.66
CA SER A 148 16.63 -12.25 10.54
C SER A 148 15.47 -13.15 10.98
N TRP A 149 14.98 -13.98 10.07
CA TRP A 149 13.87 -14.90 10.29
C TRP A 149 14.34 -16.32 10.15
N LYS A 150 14.29 -17.07 11.25
CA LYS A 150 14.60 -18.50 11.27
C LYS A 150 13.29 -19.28 11.11
N ILE A 151 13.06 -19.81 9.92
CA ILE A 151 11.83 -20.50 9.54
C ILE A 151 12.12 -21.93 9.07
N LYS A 152 11.14 -22.82 9.23
CA LYS A 152 11.26 -24.19 8.72
C LYS A 152 10.91 -24.24 7.24
N GLY A 153 11.87 -24.67 6.41
CA GLY A 153 11.68 -24.94 4.99
C GLY A 153 10.83 -26.20 4.72
N PRO A 154 10.52 -26.48 3.44
CA PRO A 154 9.68 -27.62 3.03
C PRO A 154 10.18 -28.99 3.52
N GLU A 155 11.51 -29.17 3.59
CA GLU A 155 12.15 -30.40 4.06
C GLU A 155 12.27 -30.48 5.60
N GLY A 156 11.64 -29.56 6.35
CA GLY A 156 11.76 -29.48 7.80
C GLY A 156 13.09 -28.89 8.31
N LYS A 157 14.04 -28.59 7.40
CA LYS A 157 15.29 -27.94 7.76
C LYS A 157 15.07 -26.46 8.07
N GLN A 158 15.82 -25.94 9.04
CA GLN A 158 15.79 -24.54 9.37
C GLN A 158 16.50 -23.72 8.29
N VAL A 159 15.83 -22.69 7.77
CA VAL A 159 16.37 -21.71 6.83
C VAL A 159 16.36 -20.35 7.51
N THR A 160 17.42 -19.59 7.32
CA THR A 160 17.50 -18.20 7.81
C THR A 160 17.38 -17.25 6.63
N LEU A 161 16.33 -16.44 6.64
CA LEU A 161 16.16 -15.31 5.71
C LEU A 161 16.73 -14.05 6.35
N GLN A 162 17.34 -13.18 5.57
CA GLN A 162 17.92 -11.93 6.08
C GLN A 162 17.61 -10.76 5.15
N ALA A 163 17.23 -9.64 5.74
CA ALA A 163 17.09 -8.36 5.06
C ALA A 163 17.74 -7.25 5.89
N LYS A 164 18.31 -6.23 5.24
CA LYS A 164 19.04 -5.15 5.91
C LYS A 164 18.34 -3.80 5.83
N LYS A 165 17.43 -3.65 4.87
CA LYS A 165 16.88 -2.34 4.48
C LYS A 165 15.39 -2.38 4.13
N ILE A 166 14.69 -3.48 4.43
CA ILE A 166 13.29 -3.63 4.04
C ILE A 166 12.41 -2.54 4.67
N GLY A 167 12.41 -2.42 5.99
CA GLY A 167 11.63 -1.40 6.71
C GLY A 167 10.14 -1.37 6.36
N SER A 168 9.40 -0.47 7.00
CA SER A 168 7.95 -0.32 6.81
C SER A 168 7.57 0.10 5.40
N GLU A 169 8.28 1.06 4.82
CA GLU A 169 7.92 1.67 3.54
C GLU A 169 8.08 0.72 2.36
N CYS A 170 9.18 -0.06 2.33
CA CYS A 170 9.36 -1.10 1.31
C CYS A 170 8.29 -2.18 1.42
N PHE A 171 7.96 -2.61 2.65
CA PHE A 171 6.96 -3.65 2.88
C PHE A 171 5.56 -3.17 2.50
N ARG A 172 5.20 -1.94 2.87
CA ARG A 172 3.92 -1.33 2.50
C ARG A 172 3.78 -1.19 1.00
N PHE A 173 4.82 -0.70 0.31
CA PHE A 173 4.79 -0.53 -1.13
C PHE A 173 4.69 -1.88 -1.86
N TRP A 174 5.47 -2.87 -1.41
CA TRP A 174 5.35 -4.24 -1.93
C TRP A 174 3.94 -4.80 -1.74
N LYS A 175 3.37 -4.70 -0.51
CA LYS A 175 2.02 -5.21 -0.24
C LYS A 175 0.98 -4.54 -1.12
N ALA A 176 1.10 -3.24 -1.35
CA ALA A 176 0.19 -2.50 -2.22
C ALA A 176 0.35 -2.87 -3.69
N ALA A 177 1.59 -3.07 -4.18
CA ALA A 177 1.88 -3.18 -5.61
C ALA A 177 2.05 -4.62 -6.13
N ASP A 178 2.33 -5.61 -5.30
CA ASP A 178 2.56 -7.01 -5.73
C ASP A 178 1.58 -8.00 -5.09
N ALA A 179 0.83 -7.62 -4.05
CA ALA A 179 -0.12 -8.50 -3.39
C ALA A 179 -1.56 -8.05 -3.68
N GLN A 180 -2.08 -8.49 -4.82
CA GLN A 180 -3.43 -8.15 -5.25
C GLN A 180 -4.47 -8.65 -4.24
N VAL A 181 -5.52 -7.84 -4.00
CA VAL A 181 -6.62 -8.18 -3.10
C VAL A 181 -7.33 -9.43 -3.60
N GLY A 182 -7.57 -10.38 -2.69
CA GLY A 182 -8.22 -11.65 -2.99
C GLY A 182 -7.27 -12.80 -3.31
N ASP A 183 -6.06 -12.51 -3.80
CA ASP A 183 -5.07 -13.51 -4.15
C ASP A 183 -4.11 -13.81 -3.00
N ASP A 184 -3.68 -15.08 -2.88
CA ASP A 184 -2.63 -15.46 -1.96
C ASP A 184 -1.29 -14.91 -2.43
N PHE A 185 -0.46 -14.44 -1.50
CA PHE A 185 0.81 -13.81 -1.81
C PHE A 185 1.96 -14.37 -0.97
N GLN A 186 3.12 -14.51 -1.58
CA GLN A 186 4.32 -15.01 -0.90
C GLN A 186 5.07 -13.87 -0.21
N ILE A 187 5.41 -14.05 1.05
CA ILE A 187 6.22 -13.10 1.83
C ILE A 187 7.66 -13.62 1.86
N ASN A 188 8.53 -12.96 1.12
CA ASN A 188 9.97 -13.20 1.15
C ASN A 188 10.71 -11.87 1.40
N PRO A 189 11.18 -11.60 2.62
CA PRO A 189 11.82 -10.34 2.97
C PRO A 189 13.02 -9.99 2.10
N GLU A 190 13.82 -10.97 1.68
CA GLU A 190 14.99 -10.74 0.82
C GLU A 190 14.58 -10.24 -0.59
N GLN A 191 13.54 -10.84 -1.17
CA GLN A 191 13.03 -10.44 -2.47
C GLN A 191 12.29 -9.09 -2.42
N ILE A 192 11.58 -8.84 -1.34
CA ILE A 192 10.92 -7.55 -1.12
C ILE A 192 11.97 -6.44 -1.03
N GLU A 193 13.02 -6.64 -0.22
CA GLU A 193 14.13 -5.69 -0.13
C GLU A 193 14.77 -5.45 -1.49
N LEU A 194 15.16 -6.51 -2.19
CA LEU A 194 15.85 -6.40 -3.47
C LEU A 194 15.10 -5.53 -4.48
N ARG A 195 13.77 -5.67 -4.54
CA ARG A 195 12.93 -4.95 -5.49
C ARG A 195 12.56 -3.55 -5.00
N TYR A 196 11.96 -3.46 -3.84
CA TYR A 196 11.28 -2.24 -3.39
C TYR A 196 12.21 -1.22 -2.75
N PHE A 197 13.27 -1.66 -2.08
CA PHE A 197 14.31 -0.73 -1.65
C PHE A 197 14.99 -0.05 -2.83
N GLY A 198 15.24 -0.79 -3.93
CA GLY A 198 15.77 -0.22 -5.18
C GLY A 198 14.83 0.82 -5.80
N ILE A 199 13.52 0.55 -5.82
CA ILE A 199 12.50 1.49 -6.33
C ILE A 199 12.49 2.77 -5.50
N LEU A 200 12.35 2.65 -4.18
CA LEU A 200 12.33 3.82 -3.29
C LEU A 200 13.64 4.61 -3.35
N THR A 201 14.79 3.92 -3.47
CA THR A 201 16.09 4.58 -3.67
C THR A 201 16.12 5.38 -4.98
N LYS A 202 15.52 4.84 -6.06
CA LYS A 202 15.45 5.55 -7.33
C LYS A 202 14.58 6.82 -7.22
N ILE A 203 13.42 6.71 -6.58
CA ILE A 203 12.54 7.87 -6.31
C ILE A 203 13.25 8.89 -5.43
N PHE A 204 13.93 8.45 -4.36
CA PHE A 204 14.73 9.31 -3.49
C PHE A 204 15.82 10.07 -4.26
N ASN A 205 16.53 9.38 -5.17
CA ASN A 205 17.54 10.01 -6.00
C ASN A 205 16.95 11.04 -6.98
N VAL A 206 15.74 10.82 -7.50
CA VAL A 206 15.02 11.84 -8.27
C VAL A 206 14.73 13.07 -7.42
N GLY A 207 14.24 12.90 -6.19
CA GLY A 207 14.02 14.02 -5.26
C GLY A 207 15.33 14.76 -4.93
N ARG A 208 16.42 14.02 -4.67
CA ARG A 208 17.75 14.62 -4.46
C ARG A 208 18.28 15.32 -5.71
N PHE A 209 17.95 14.84 -6.90
CA PHE A 209 18.28 15.52 -8.15
C PHE A 209 17.46 16.79 -8.30
N ALA A 210 16.15 16.73 -8.05
CA ALA A 210 15.26 17.88 -8.09
C ALA A 210 15.70 19.01 -7.14
N SER A 211 16.24 18.68 -5.96
CA SER A 211 16.75 19.67 -5.01
C SER A 211 17.97 20.48 -5.49
N GLN A 212 18.53 20.17 -6.65
CA GLN A 212 19.61 20.96 -7.28
C GLN A 212 19.06 22.11 -8.15
N PHE A 213 17.77 22.13 -8.41
CA PHE A 213 17.10 23.10 -9.27
C PHE A 213 16.03 23.80 -8.45
N ASP A 214 16.32 25.00 -7.97
CA ASP A 214 15.37 25.76 -7.15
C ASP A 214 14.17 26.17 -8.00
N PHE A 215 12.98 26.05 -7.44
CA PHE A 215 11.74 26.52 -8.03
C PHE A 215 10.87 27.20 -6.96
N ASP A 216 10.67 28.48 -7.13
CA ASP A 216 9.89 29.36 -6.24
C ASP A 216 8.57 29.84 -6.87
N GLY A 217 8.27 29.36 -8.10
CA GLY A 217 7.07 29.70 -8.84
C GLY A 217 5.83 28.92 -8.41
N ASP A 218 4.73 29.18 -9.10
CA ASP A 218 3.46 28.47 -8.90
C ASP A 218 3.46 27.15 -9.70
N LEU A 219 3.50 26.03 -8.98
CA LEU A 219 3.42 24.70 -9.60
C LEU A 219 2.03 24.35 -10.15
N ASP A 220 1.00 25.11 -9.83
CA ASP A 220 -0.35 24.85 -10.33
C ASP A 220 -0.66 25.66 -11.61
N SER A 221 0.19 26.62 -11.95
CA SER A 221 0.12 27.39 -13.19
C SER A 221 0.99 26.77 -14.28
N VAL A 222 0.38 26.23 -15.34
CA VAL A 222 1.08 25.56 -16.44
C VAL A 222 1.82 26.59 -17.30
N PRO A 223 3.15 26.45 -17.56
CA PRO A 223 3.88 27.33 -18.47
C PRO A 223 3.43 27.21 -19.92
N ASP A 224 3.42 28.32 -20.63
CA ASP A 224 3.03 28.36 -22.05
C ASP A 224 4.07 27.72 -23.00
N ASN A 225 5.33 27.64 -22.55
CA ASN A 225 6.48 27.24 -23.38
C ASN A 225 6.99 25.83 -23.09
N LEU A 226 6.10 24.91 -22.76
CA LEU A 226 6.45 23.50 -22.56
C LEU A 226 6.96 22.86 -23.85
N GLU A 227 8.09 22.16 -23.77
CA GLU A 227 8.60 21.35 -24.88
C GLU A 227 7.75 20.08 -25.08
N THR A 228 7.92 19.42 -26.22
CA THR A 228 7.11 18.22 -26.54
C THR A 228 7.32 17.08 -25.55
N GLU A 229 8.54 16.85 -25.08
CA GLU A 229 8.83 15.85 -24.06
C GLU A 229 8.22 16.19 -22.69
N ASP A 230 8.05 17.49 -22.36
CA ASP A 230 7.36 17.91 -21.14
C ASP A 230 5.86 17.62 -21.25
N LYS A 231 5.26 17.92 -22.41
CA LYS A 231 3.86 17.59 -22.69
C LYS A 231 3.63 16.08 -22.67
N TRP A 232 4.57 15.29 -23.18
CA TRP A 232 4.51 13.83 -23.12
C TRP A 232 4.49 13.31 -21.68
N ILE A 233 5.42 13.73 -20.84
CA ILE A 233 5.46 13.23 -19.45
C ILE A 233 4.24 13.70 -18.64
N LEU A 234 3.72 14.87 -18.90
CA LEU A 234 2.49 15.37 -18.27
C LEU A 234 1.26 14.58 -18.73
N ALA A 235 1.23 14.12 -19.98
CA ALA A 235 0.20 13.21 -20.48
C ALA A 235 0.25 11.86 -19.77
N GLU A 236 1.42 11.22 -19.71
CA GLU A 236 1.64 9.96 -18.99
C GLU A 236 1.29 10.10 -17.49
N PHE A 237 1.63 11.23 -16.89
CA PHE A 237 1.29 11.52 -15.51
C PHE A 237 -0.22 11.74 -15.31
N SER A 238 -0.88 12.38 -16.25
CA SER A 238 -2.33 12.56 -16.22
C SER A 238 -3.08 11.23 -16.27
N ASP A 239 -2.61 10.27 -17.08
CA ASP A 239 -3.14 8.92 -17.12
C ASP A 239 -2.89 8.16 -15.80
N LEU A 240 -1.73 8.37 -15.17
CA LEU A 240 -1.45 7.84 -13.85
C LEU A 240 -2.39 8.43 -12.79
N LEU A 241 -2.63 9.74 -12.82
CA LEU A 241 -3.55 10.40 -11.88
C LEU A 241 -4.96 9.81 -11.98
N ASP A 242 -5.47 9.55 -13.20
CA ASP A 242 -6.78 8.91 -13.40
C ASP A 242 -6.82 7.49 -12.83
N LYS A 243 -5.79 6.69 -13.12
CA LYS A 243 -5.67 5.32 -12.60
C LYS A 243 -5.60 5.32 -11.08
N ALA A 244 -4.79 6.21 -10.49
CA ALA A 244 -4.65 6.30 -9.04
C ALA A 244 -5.95 6.78 -8.38
N LYS A 245 -6.61 7.80 -8.93
CA LYS A 245 -7.90 8.31 -8.43
C LYS A 245 -8.99 7.23 -8.47
N THR A 246 -9.10 6.54 -9.60
CA THR A 246 -10.05 5.44 -9.77
C THR A 246 -9.74 4.28 -8.80
N GLY A 247 -8.47 3.90 -8.70
CA GLY A 247 -8.02 2.84 -7.81
C GLY A 247 -8.32 3.16 -6.34
N TYR A 248 -7.93 4.32 -5.84
CA TYR A 248 -8.20 4.70 -4.46
C TYR A 248 -9.69 4.84 -4.15
N SER A 249 -10.47 5.45 -5.07
CA SER A 249 -11.91 5.58 -4.90
C SER A 249 -12.64 4.24 -4.92
N GLY A 250 -12.15 3.29 -5.69
CA GLY A 250 -12.67 1.93 -5.79
C GLY A 250 -12.07 0.94 -4.77
N MET A 251 -11.20 1.41 -3.85
CA MET A 251 -10.43 0.57 -2.92
C MET A 251 -9.50 -0.45 -3.62
N ASP A 252 -9.17 -0.22 -4.88
CA ASP A 252 -8.16 -0.96 -5.65
C ASP A 252 -6.79 -0.29 -5.52
N ILE A 253 -6.18 -0.44 -4.34
CA ILE A 253 -4.85 0.13 -4.06
C ILE A 253 -3.79 -0.46 -4.98
N TYR A 254 -3.97 -1.71 -5.43
CA TYR A 254 -3.05 -2.41 -6.32
C TYR A 254 -2.85 -1.66 -7.64
N THR A 255 -3.94 -1.27 -8.31
CA THR A 255 -3.88 -0.52 -9.56
C THR A 255 -3.15 0.82 -9.39
N ALA A 256 -3.44 1.57 -8.32
CA ALA A 256 -2.72 2.81 -8.01
C ALA A 256 -1.23 2.57 -7.77
N ALA A 257 -0.87 1.60 -6.92
CA ALA A 257 0.51 1.28 -6.55
C ALA A 257 1.34 0.78 -7.74
N GLN A 258 0.78 -0.09 -8.58
CA GLN A 258 1.43 -0.56 -9.81
C GLN A 258 1.65 0.58 -10.79
N GLY A 259 0.66 1.44 -11.00
CA GLY A 259 0.80 2.63 -11.84
C GLY A 259 1.95 3.53 -11.38
N ILE A 260 2.00 3.85 -10.09
CA ILE A 260 3.07 4.67 -9.50
C ILE A 260 4.45 4.01 -9.67
N LYS A 261 4.55 2.70 -9.42
CA LYS A 261 5.79 1.93 -9.59
C LYS A 261 6.32 1.99 -11.02
N ILE A 262 5.46 1.71 -12.00
CA ILE A 262 5.83 1.70 -13.41
C ILE A 262 6.20 3.11 -13.88
N PHE A 263 5.38 4.10 -13.59
CA PHE A 263 5.62 5.48 -14.00
C PHE A 263 6.92 6.03 -13.38
N SER A 264 7.06 5.95 -12.06
CA SER A 264 8.19 6.59 -11.36
C SER A 264 9.55 6.07 -11.82
N THR A 265 9.67 4.76 -12.06
CA THR A 265 10.95 4.13 -12.39
C THR A 265 11.15 3.84 -13.87
N GLY A 266 10.07 3.52 -14.59
CA GLY A 266 10.12 3.09 -15.99
C GLY A 266 9.89 4.22 -17.00
N VAL A 267 9.18 5.29 -16.62
CA VAL A 267 8.85 6.39 -17.52
C VAL A 267 9.55 7.68 -17.09
N PHE A 268 9.22 8.18 -15.90
CA PHE A 268 9.71 9.47 -15.42
C PHE A 268 11.23 9.49 -15.22
N ALA A 269 11.75 8.63 -14.34
CA ALA A 269 13.18 8.63 -14.00
C ALA A 269 14.08 8.03 -15.10
N SER A 270 13.56 7.09 -15.93
CA SER A 270 14.39 6.43 -16.93
C SER A 270 14.41 7.12 -18.29
N HIS A 271 13.35 7.83 -18.65
CA HIS A 271 13.23 8.43 -19.95
C HIS A 271 13.15 9.94 -19.87
N TRP A 272 12.08 10.51 -19.29
CA TRP A 272 11.92 11.96 -19.29
C TRP A 272 13.07 12.67 -18.59
N LEU A 273 13.45 12.25 -17.40
CA LEU A 273 14.51 12.90 -16.63
C LEU A 273 15.85 12.89 -17.38
N GLU A 274 16.17 11.80 -18.08
CA GLU A 274 17.37 11.70 -18.88
C GLU A 274 17.35 12.63 -20.10
N MET A 275 16.20 12.80 -20.76
CA MET A 275 16.01 13.76 -21.85
C MET A 275 16.11 15.21 -21.36
N ALA A 276 15.49 15.52 -20.21
CA ALA A 276 15.44 16.87 -19.66
C ALA A 276 16.76 17.33 -19.01
N LYS A 277 17.72 16.44 -18.73
CA LYS A 277 18.96 16.78 -17.99
C LYS A 277 19.70 17.99 -18.57
N THR A 278 19.91 18.02 -19.87
CA THR A 278 20.64 19.12 -20.52
C THR A 278 19.92 20.44 -20.34
N ARG A 279 18.59 20.45 -20.44
CA ARG A 279 17.75 21.63 -20.24
C ARG A 279 17.78 22.08 -18.78
N LEU A 280 17.65 21.15 -17.84
CA LEU A 280 17.71 21.43 -16.39
C LEU A 280 19.04 22.07 -16.01
N TYR A 281 20.18 21.56 -16.50
CA TYR A 281 21.49 22.17 -16.23
C TYR A 281 21.73 23.49 -16.95
N ASN A 282 20.88 23.87 -17.90
CA ASN A 282 20.88 25.17 -18.57
C ASN A 282 19.78 26.10 -18.04
N ASP A 283 19.28 25.87 -16.84
CA ASP A 283 18.28 26.69 -16.14
C ASP A 283 16.97 26.88 -16.91
N ASP A 284 16.54 25.85 -17.66
CA ASP A 284 15.27 25.86 -18.39
C ASP A 284 14.09 25.82 -17.42
N ALA A 285 13.33 26.90 -17.37
CA ALA A 285 12.24 27.09 -16.43
C ALA A 285 11.09 26.09 -16.66
N SER A 286 10.80 25.70 -17.92
CA SER A 286 9.72 24.74 -18.20
C SER A 286 10.10 23.32 -17.80
N ALA A 287 11.35 22.91 -18.01
CA ALA A 287 11.87 21.62 -17.53
C ALA A 287 11.90 21.57 -15.99
N THR A 288 12.32 22.65 -15.33
CA THR A 288 12.33 22.77 -13.86
C THR A 288 10.91 22.70 -13.30
N TRP A 289 9.97 23.45 -13.86
CA TRP A 289 8.57 23.39 -13.48
C TRP A 289 8.01 21.96 -13.63
N THR A 290 8.23 21.33 -14.79
CA THR A 290 7.74 19.96 -15.06
C THR A 290 8.31 18.95 -14.07
N LEU A 291 9.61 19.04 -13.76
CA LEU A 291 10.26 18.18 -12.77
C LEU A 291 9.57 18.29 -11.41
N HIS A 292 9.40 19.51 -10.92
CA HIS A 292 8.82 19.76 -9.60
C HIS A 292 7.32 19.47 -9.55
N ARG A 293 6.56 19.80 -10.61
CA ARG A 293 5.14 19.51 -10.69
C ARG A 293 4.86 18.00 -10.61
N VAL A 294 5.52 17.22 -11.46
CA VAL A 294 5.34 15.77 -11.49
C VAL A 294 5.83 15.13 -10.20
N PHE A 295 6.98 15.56 -9.67
CA PHE A 295 7.52 14.98 -8.44
C PHE A 295 6.66 15.28 -7.22
N ARG A 296 6.21 16.53 -7.02
CA ARG A 296 5.32 16.94 -5.92
C ARG A 296 4.04 16.12 -5.91
N ASP A 297 3.38 16.03 -7.05
CA ASP A 297 2.09 15.37 -7.17
C ASP A 297 2.23 13.84 -7.09
N MET A 298 3.35 13.29 -7.58
CA MET A 298 3.68 11.87 -7.37
C MET A 298 3.87 11.54 -5.89
N MET A 299 4.49 12.43 -5.09
CA MET A 299 4.58 12.23 -3.64
C MET A 299 3.19 12.23 -3.00
N SER A 300 2.29 13.09 -3.43
CA SER A 300 0.91 13.14 -2.91
C SER A 300 0.15 11.84 -3.18
N ILE A 301 0.20 11.29 -4.40
CA ILE A 301 -0.48 10.03 -4.71
C ILE A 301 0.20 8.79 -4.11
N LEU A 302 1.47 8.85 -3.79
CA LEU A 302 2.21 7.78 -3.10
C LEU A 302 2.01 7.82 -1.57
N SER A 303 1.61 8.95 -1.01
CA SER A 303 1.55 9.17 0.45
C SER A 303 0.64 8.19 1.20
N PRO A 304 -0.50 7.71 0.68
CA PRO A 304 -1.30 6.70 1.37
C PRO A 304 -0.56 5.35 1.55
N ILE A 305 0.39 5.07 0.67
CA ILE A 305 1.18 3.82 0.67
C ILE A 305 2.46 3.99 1.48
N CYS A 306 3.24 5.05 1.21
CA CYS A 306 4.55 5.32 1.80
C CYS A 306 4.57 6.68 2.53
N PRO A 307 3.83 6.83 3.65
CA PRO A 307 3.61 8.13 4.29
C PRO A 307 4.88 8.77 4.83
N PHE A 308 5.77 8.02 5.47
CA PHE A 308 7.00 8.59 6.06
C PHE A 308 8.01 9.01 4.98
N PHE A 309 8.14 8.20 3.95
CA PHE A 309 9.02 8.47 2.82
C PHE A 309 8.59 9.74 2.06
N THR A 310 7.31 9.83 1.75
CA THR A 310 6.76 10.99 1.03
C THR A 310 6.73 12.24 1.88
N HIS A 311 6.41 12.14 3.18
CA HIS A 311 6.50 13.24 4.13
C HIS A 311 7.92 13.83 4.16
N HIS A 312 8.94 12.99 4.30
CA HIS A 312 10.33 13.44 4.33
C HIS A 312 10.72 14.21 3.06
N LEU A 313 10.45 13.65 1.89
CA LEU A 313 10.80 14.29 0.61
C LEU A 313 10.02 15.58 0.35
N SER A 314 8.72 15.58 0.61
CA SER A 314 7.87 16.75 0.37
C SER A 314 8.17 17.90 1.32
N THR A 315 8.40 17.63 2.60
CA THR A 315 8.79 18.67 3.57
C THR A 315 10.18 19.23 3.28
N THR A 316 11.10 18.39 2.81
CA THR A 316 12.46 18.83 2.46
C THR A 316 12.46 19.71 1.22
N LEU A 317 11.68 19.36 0.19
CA LEU A 317 11.67 20.07 -1.10
C LEU A 317 10.69 21.24 -1.13
N TYR A 318 9.54 21.11 -0.50
CA TYR A 318 8.42 22.05 -0.67
C TYR A 318 7.94 22.67 0.65
N GLY A 319 8.54 22.33 1.78
CA GLY A 319 8.15 22.85 3.09
C GLY A 319 6.77 22.37 3.57
N LYS A 320 6.09 21.50 2.81
CA LYS A 320 4.76 20.94 3.11
C LYS A 320 4.79 19.43 3.06
N SER A 321 4.03 18.78 3.95
CA SER A 321 3.89 17.33 3.95
C SER A 321 2.94 16.87 2.84
N ALA A 322 3.32 15.82 2.11
CA ALA A 322 2.43 15.15 1.17
C ALA A 322 1.28 14.39 1.87
N VAL A 323 1.41 14.12 3.16
CA VAL A 323 0.38 13.43 3.96
C VAL A 323 -0.72 14.37 4.42
N ASP A 324 -0.41 15.68 4.52
CA ASP A 324 -1.34 16.72 4.98
C ASP A 324 -2.09 17.39 3.82
N VAL A 325 -2.15 16.72 2.66
CA VAL A 325 -2.85 17.25 1.47
C VAL A 325 -4.33 16.88 1.58
N ASP A 326 -5.18 17.89 1.63
CA ASP A 326 -6.64 17.71 1.74
C ASP A 326 -7.31 17.27 0.44
N THR A 327 -6.63 17.43 -0.70
CA THR A 327 -7.20 17.15 -2.02
C THR A 327 -6.26 16.29 -2.86
N PHE A 328 -6.86 15.44 -3.69
CA PHE A 328 -6.13 14.69 -4.70
C PHE A 328 -5.56 15.65 -5.76
N PRO A 329 -4.32 15.47 -6.27
CA PRO A 329 -3.74 16.33 -7.28
C PRO A 329 -4.62 16.43 -8.53
N GLU A 330 -4.79 17.65 -9.02
CA GLU A 330 -5.51 17.90 -10.27
C GLU A 330 -4.58 17.76 -11.48
N LYS A 331 -5.14 17.29 -12.59
CA LYS A 331 -4.41 17.22 -13.84
C LYS A 331 -4.00 18.63 -14.31
N PRO A 332 -2.81 18.77 -14.91
CA PRO A 332 -2.49 20.00 -15.63
C PRO A 332 -3.54 20.30 -16.70
N LEU A 333 -4.00 21.55 -16.78
CA LEU A 333 -4.92 22.00 -17.81
C LEU A 333 -4.16 22.11 -19.16
N LEU A 334 -3.97 20.98 -19.82
CA LEU A 334 -3.25 20.86 -21.07
C LEU A 334 -3.95 19.81 -21.93
N ASP A 335 -4.09 20.09 -23.25
CA ASP A 335 -4.50 19.06 -24.19
C ASP A 335 -3.33 18.09 -24.40
N THR A 336 -3.48 16.89 -23.84
CA THR A 336 -2.45 15.85 -23.85
C THR A 336 -2.82 14.64 -24.70
N SER A 337 -3.95 14.68 -25.42
CA SER A 337 -4.58 13.52 -26.06
C SER A 337 -3.70 12.74 -27.04
N ASP A 338 -2.73 13.38 -27.67
CA ASP A 338 -1.90 12.76 -28.71
C ASP A 338 -0.50 12.34 -28.26
N PHE A 339 -0.04 12.81 -27.08
CA PHE A 339 1.37 12.65 -26.69
C PHE A 339 1.73 11.26 -26.21
N THR A 340 0.80 10.52 -25.59
CA THR A 340 1.06 9.15 -25.11
C THR A 340 1.26 8.14 -26.25
N SER A 341 0.85 8.46 -27.46
CA SER A 341 1.01 7.59 -28.63
C SER A 341 2.48 7.31 -28.97
N MET A 342 3.42 8.18 -28.56
CA MET A 342 4.85 8.00 -28.80
C MET A 342 5.56 7.12 -27.77
N THR A 343 4.92 6.78 -26.64
CA THR A 343 5.56 6.15 -25.49
C THR A 343 6.22 4.81 -25.82
N GLU A 344 5.52 3.94 -26.53
CA GLU A 344 6.06 2.63 -26.92
C GLU A 344 7.30 2.77 -27.81
N SER A 345 7.21 3.60 -28.87
CA SER A 345 8.33 3.88 -29.78
C SER A 345 9.52 4.51 -29.06
N LEU A 346 9.26 5.40 -28.08
CA LEU A 346 10.30 6.04 -27.27
C LEU A 346 11.04 5.03 -26.39
N ILE A 347 10.30 4.20 -25.68
CA ILE A 347 10.89 3.17 -24.81
C ILE A 347 11.70 2.15 -25.63
N GLU A 348 11.17 1.73 -26.77
CA GLU A 348 11.85 0.82 -27.67
C GLU A 348 13.14 1.43 -28.23
N PHE A 349 13.09 2.63 -28.77
CA PHE A 349 14.26 3.34 -29.28
C PHE A 349 15.36 3.49 -28.23
N ASN A 350 15.01 4.00 -27.05
CA ASN A 350 15.96 4.16 -25.96
C ASN A 350 16.58 2.82 -25.55
N SER A 351 15.79 1.74 -25.49
CA SER A 351 16.27 0.40 -25.17
C SER A 351 17.23 -0.13 -26.21
N GLN A 352 16.97 0.12 -27.49
CA GLN A 352 17.87 -0.28 -28.59
C GLN A 352 19.22 0.44 -28.49
N VAL A 353 19.20 1.78 -28.28
CA VAL A 353 20.43 2.57 -28.16
C VAL A 353 21.24 2.16 -26.92
N TRP A 354 20.60 1.98 -25.77
CA TRP A 354 21.29 1.52 -24.56
C TRP A 354 21.89 0.12 -24.71
N LYS A 355 21.16 -0.79 -25.36
CA LYS A 355 21.66 -2.12 -25.69
C LYS A 355 22.90 -2.05 -26.58
N ALA A 356 22.84 -1.25 -27.65
CA ALA A 356 23.97 -1.06 -28.56
C ALA A 356 25.23 -0.53 -27.85
N LYS A 357 25.08 0.47 -26.97
CA LYS A 357 26.15 1.00 -26.13
C LYS A 357 26.75 -0.08 -25.22
N LYS A 358 25.90 -0.89 -24.59
CA LYS A 358 26.30 -1.97 -23.71
C LYS A 358 27.05 -3.07 -24.50
N ASP A 359 26.54 -3.45 -25.66
CA ASP A 359 27.14 -4.46 -26.51
C ASP A 359 28.49 -3.99 -27.08
N ALA A 360 28.66 -2.70 -27.32
CA ALA A 360 29.91 -2.05 -27.69
C ALA A 360 30.88 -1.83 -26.50
N GLY A 361 30.47 -2.13 -25.27
CA GLY A 361 31.28 -1.92 -24.07
C GLY A 361 31.57 -0.46 -23.73
N ILE A 362 30.76 0.49 -24.22
CA ILE A 362 30.93 1.91 -23.95
C ILE A 362 29.94 2.42 -22.87
N SER A 363 30.31 3.52 -22.24
CA SER A 363 29.43 4.18 -21.24
C SER A 363 28.10 4.61 -21.87
N LEU A 364 27.02 4.53 -21.13
CA LEU A 364 25.71 5.07 -21.57
C LEU A 364 25.76 6.58 -21.89
N ALA A 365 26.68 7.32 -21.29
CA ALA A 365 26.91 8.73 -21.55
C ALA A 365 27.88 9.02 -22.72
N ALA A 366 28.47 7.98 -23.35
CA ALA A 366 29.37 8.15 -24.50
C ALA A 366 28.59 8.40 -25.78
N PRO A 367 29.16 9.10 -26.78
CA PRO A 367 28.58 9.22 -28.11
C PRO A 367 28.39 7.87 -28.79
N ILE A 368 27.44 7.77 -29.70
CA ILE A 368 27.21 6.60 -30.54
C ILE A 368 26.77 7.02 -31.93
N THR A 369 27.29 6.36 -32.97
CA THR A 369 26.93 6.59 -34.38
C THR A 369 25.96 5.51 -34.89
N GLY A 370 25.35 5.73 -36.03
CA GLY A 370 24.55 4.74 -36.74
C GLY A 370 23.13 4.53 -36.22
N HIS A 371 22.67 5.35 -35.28
CA HIS A 371 21.32 5.29 -34.77
C HIS A 371 20.53 6.52 -35.22
N LYS A 372 19.46 6.30 -35.97
CA LYS A 372 18.59 7.35 -36.50
C LYS A 372 17.28 7.37 -35.71
N VAL A 373 16.87 8.55 -35.29
CA VAL A 373 15.59 8.72 -34.59
C VAL A 373 14.44 8.38 -35.55
N PRO A 374 13.50 7.51 -35.18
CA PRO A 374 12.34 7.17 -35.99
C PRO A 374 11.45 8.38 -36.30
N ASP A 375 10.73 8.35 -37.41
CA ASP A 375 9.83 9.45 -37.80
C ASP A 375 8.72 9.67 -36.77
N SER A 376 8.26 8.64 -36.06
CA SER A 376 7.29 8.75 -34.96
C SER A 376 7.80 9.56 -33.76
N LEU A 377 9.13 9.78 -33.64
CA LEU A 377 9.77 10.52 -32.54
C LEU A 377 10.42 11.82 -33.00
N LYS A 378 10.13 12.29 -34.22
CA LYS A 378 10.72 13.51 -34.78
C LYS A 378 10.43 14.75 -33.93
N SER A 379 9.29 14.82 -33.28
CA SER A 379 8.91 15.95 -32.41
C SER A 379 9.79 16.11 -31.17
N ILE A 380 10.52 15.03 -30.77
CA ILE A 380 11.45 15.00 -29.63
C ILE A 380 12.88 14.62 -30.05
N GLU A 381 13.19 14.69 -31.34
CA GLU A 381 14.49 14.28 -31.88
C GLU A 381 15.64 14.99 -31.19
N GLN A 382 15.55 16.28 -30.97
CA GLN A 382 16.61 17.08 -30.33
C GLN A 382 16.91 16.57 -28.89
N ALA A 383 15.87 16.24 -28.12
CA ALA A 383 16.01 15.69 -26.77
C ALA A 383 16.69 14.32 -26.81
N LEU A 384 16.32 13.44 -27.76
CA LEU A 384 16.92 12.11 -27.92
C LEU A 384 18.37 12.17 -28.41
N VAL A 385 18.69 13.06 -29.36
CA VAL A 385 20.05 13.32 -29.83
C VAL A 385 20.94 13.78 -28.68
N SER A 386 20.45 14.74 -27.89
CA SER A 386 21.16 15.24 -26.70
C SER A 386 21.37 14.16 -25.65
N MET A 387 20.32 13.41 -25.30
CA MET A 387 20.34 12.34 -24.28
C MET A 387 21.33 11.24 -24.63
N HIS A 388 21.29 10.75 -25.87
CA HIS A 388 22.10 9.64 -26.32
C HIS A 388 23.44 10.05 -26.94
N LYS A 389 23.66 11.37 -27.18
CA LYS A 389 24.81 11.89 -27.94
C LYS A 389 24.94 11.17 -29.28
N LEU A 390 23.85 11.19 -30.07
CA LEU A 390 23.82 10.59 -31.40
C LEU A 390 24.64 11.43 -32.39
N GLU A 391 25.51 10.76 -33.19
CA GLU A 391 26.37 11.36 -34.22
C GLU A 391 26.04 10.81 -35.60
#